data_d7c7f97e980d8ee1646e7e6adba0a307
#
_entry.id   d7c7f97e980d8ee1646e7e6adba0a307
#
_cell.length_a   1.000
_cell.length_b   1.000
_cell.length_c   1.000
_cell.angle_alpha   90.00
_cell.angle_beta   90.00
_cell.angle_gamma   90.00
#
_symmetry.space_group_name_H-M   'P 1'
#
loop_
_entity.id
_entity.type
_entity.pdbx_description
1 polymer ?
#
loop_
_entity_poly.entity_id
_entity_poly.type
_entity_poly.pdbx_seq_one_letter_code
_entity_poly.pdbx_strand_id
1 'polypeptide(L)'
;MTNADANQDPHRPLEPGQEWHIGGQDRQMDDKEQPEQLVAYIDAHYDTPDFRPPWAGGGSPEADQYCALLPDRITHAAMMVLGTAVDHALPGTAYTEGISVEESEMGTIFRPTKSTGRWAVSLHSGGWWRGAGQALEMQWRPEVAAAAQLSGTTIIDVDYPLAPAHTVAEMVTAVHHAIDYARKQGASNVTTWGYSSGGALAALAPADALLLTFPDFGALANLPEDLRASYAIPADLSKLCPDIFVQTATEDEIAARVSVPGAVARDYVSTHRVSTPAVARQRVRDAAAFLAGELEK
;
A
#
# COMPACT_ATOMS: atom_id res chain seq x y z
N MET A 1 39.15 -37.37 -2.54
CA MET A 1 38.77 -36.20 -1.77
C MET A 1 38.37 -35.15 -2.78
N THR A 2 37.09 -34.97 -2.97
CA THR A 2 36.50 -34.12 -3.98
C THR A 2 36.38 -32.69 -3.44
N ASN A 3 36.66 -31.71 -4.30
CA ASN A 3 36.66 -30.25 -4.04
C ASN A 3 35.29 -29.63 -3.57
N ALA A 4 34.44 -30.39 -2.89
CA ALA A 4 33.15 -29.94 -2.42
C ALA A 4 33.20 -29.15 -1.07
N ASP A 5 34.29 -29.29 -0.30
CA ASP A 5 34.36 -28.70 1.05
C ASP A 5 34.97 -27.29 1.12
N ALA A 6 35.51 -26.77 0.01
CA ALA A 6 36.16 -25.46 0.01
C ALA A 6 35.19 -24.26 -0.08
N ASN A 7 33.89 -24.52 -0.26
CA ASN A 7 32.88 -23.47 -0.53
C ASN A 7 31.96 -23.20 0.68
N GLN A 8 32.25 -23.75 1.86
CA GLN A 8 31.40 -23.69 3.06
C GLN A 8 31.98 -22.88 4.20
N ASP A 9 32.88 -21.91 3.95
CA ASP A 9 33.27 -20.96 4.99
C ASP A 9 32.17 -19.91 5.19
N PRO A 10 31.40 -19.94 6.32
CA PRO A 10 30.34 -18.99 6.59
C PRO A 10 30.84 -17.55 6.79
N HIS A 11 32.15 -17.35 6.89
CA HIS A 11 32.81 -16.05 7.05
C HIS A 11 33.44 -15.54 5.75
N ARG A 12 33.32 -16.29 4.66
CA ARG A 12 33.87 -15.86 3.37
C ARG A 12 33.14 -14.60 2.89
N PRO A 13 33.87 -13.54 2.50
CA PRO A 13 33.24 -12.40 1.85
C PRO A 13 32.46 -12.82 0.60
N LEU A 14 31.25 -12.30 0.44
CA LEU A 14 30.46 -12.54 -0.77
C LEU A 14 31.16 -11.95 -2.00
N GLU A 15 31.17 -12.69 -3.10
CA GLU A 15 31.58 -12.16 -4.39
C GLU A 15 30.52 -11.18 -4.89
N PRO A 16 30.90 -10.17 -5.72
CA PRO A 16 29.92 -9.25 -6.31
C PRO A 16 28.82 -10.01 -7.06
N GLY A 17 27.57 -9.83 -6.67
CA GLY A 17 26.42 -10.52 -7.23
C GLY A 17 26.03 -11.82 -6.55
N GLN A 18 26.74 -12.25 -5.51
CA GLN A 18 26.28 -13.32 -4.63
C GLN A 18 25.30 -12.79 -3.58
N GLU A 19 24.22 -13.52 -3.38
CA GLU A 19 23.27 -13.25 -2.31
C GLU A 19 23.70 -13.94 -1.01
N TRP A 20 23.25 -13.36 0.12
CA TRP A 20 23.50 -13.93 1.44
C TRP A 20 22.69 -15.22 1.63
N HIS A 21 23.31 -16.26 2.19
CA HIS A 21 22.68 -17.55 2.43
C HIS A 21 22.31 -17.71 3.92
N ILE A 22 21.07 -18.13 4.18
CA ILE A 22 20.57 -18.32 5.54
C ILE A 22 21.17 -19.59 6.15
N GLY A 23 21.63 -19.46 7.39
CA GLY A 23 22.15 -20.58 8.17
C GLY A 23 23.42 -21.21 7.63
N GLY A 24 24.23 -20.49 6.85
CA GLY A 24 25.48 -20.97 6.27
C GLY A 24 25.30 -22.03 5.19
N GLN A 25 24.08 -22.18 4.66
CA GLN A 25 23.79 -23.05 3.52
C GLN A 25 23.66 -22.23 2.24
N ASP A 26 24.17 -22.78 1.15
CA ASP A 26 24.08 -22.22 -0.21
C ASP A 26 22.65 -22.37 -0.73
N ARG A 27 21.71 -21.64 -0.14
CA ARG A 27 20.32 -21.61 -0.55
C ARG A 27 19.93 -20.17 -0.91
N GLN A 28 19.69 -19.95 -2.17
CA GLN A 28 19.05 -18.74 -2.67
C GLN A 28 17.54 -18.93 -2.54
N MET A 29 16.85 -17.98 -1.90
CA MET A 29 15.40 -17.94 -1.92
C MET A 29 14.93 -17.30 -3.22
N ASP A 30 13.99 -17.92 -3.89
CA ASP A 30 13.32 -17.29 -5.01
C ASP A 30 12.39 -16.16 -4.56
N ASP A 31 11.90 -15.37 -5.51
CA ASP A 31 11.07 -14.20 -5.21
C ASP A 31 9.77 -14.55 -4.47
N LYS A 32 9.24 -15.77 -4.66
CA LYS A 32 8.04 -16.25 -3.99
C LYS A 32 8.33 -16.75 -2.58
N GLU A 33 9.42 -17.45 -2.38
CA GLU A 33 9.84 -17.94 -1.06
C GLU A 33 10.12 -16.79 -0.08
N GLN A 34 10.62 -15.65 -0.57
CA GLN A 34 10.96 -14.52 0.30
C GLN A 34 9.77 -13.99 1.10
N PRO A 35 8.62 -13.59 0.51
CA PRO A 35 7.47 -13.14 1.29
C PRO A 35 6.87 -14.27 2.14
N GLU A 36 6.91 -15.52 1.70
CA GLU A 36 6.46 -16.68 2.51
C GLU A 36 7.27 -16.80 3.80
N GLN A 37 8.59 -16.62 3.73
CA GLN A 37 9.46 -16.65 4.91
C GLN A 37 9.22 -15.45 5.84
N LEU A 38 8.94 -14.26 5.29
CA LEU A 38 8.58 -13.09 6.11
C LEU A 38 7.28 -13.34 6.88
N VAL A 39 6.25 -13.86 6.20
CA VAL A 39 4.97 -14.20 6.83
C VAL A 39 5.17 -15.26 7.91
N ALA A 40 5.86 -16.35 7.60
CA ALA A 40 6.14 -17.42 8.57
C ALA A 40 6.90 -16.91 9.81
N TYR A 41 7.87 -16.01 9.61
CA TYR A 41 8.59 -15.39 10.73
C TYR A 41 7.67 -14.51 11.58
N ILE A 42 6.85 -13.65 10.93
CA ILE A 42 5.93 -12.75 11.62
C ILE A 42 4.91 -13.55 12.43
N ASP A 43 4.30 -14.57 11.83
CA ASP A 43 3.29 -15.42 12.49
C ASP A 43 3.87 -16.24 13.64
N ALA A 44 5.14 -16.62 13.57
CA ALA A 44 5.81 -17.33 14.65
C ALA A 44 6.17 -16.44 15.85
N HIS A 45 6.28 -15.13 15.68
CA HIS A 45 6.76 -14.21 16.71
C HIS A 45 5.73 -13.21 17.21
N TYR A 46 4.63 -13.02 16.49
CA TYR A 46 3.62 -12.02 16.82
C TYR A 46 2.22 -12.60 16.67
N ASP A 47 1.43 -12.50 17.72
CA ASP A 47 0.04 -12.94 17.70
C ASP A 47 -0.77 -12.18 16.65
N THR A 48 -1.48 -12.92 15.81
CA THR A 48 -2.40 -12.34 14.82
C THR A 48 -3.72 -12.00 15.51
N PRO A 49 -4.16 -10.73 15.48
CA PRO A 49 -5.40 -10.32 16.12
C PRO A 49 -6.63 -10.78 15.33
N ASP A 50 -7.80 -10.62 15.93
CA ASP A 50 -9.07 -10.81 15.23
C ASP A 50 -9.32 -9.67 14.25
N PHE A 51 -9.30 -9.97 12.96
CA PHE A 51 -9.58 -9.03 11.88
C PHE A 51 -11.05 -8.98 11.45
N ARG A 52 -11.95 -9.69 12.14
CA ARG A 52 -13.37 -9.59 11.85
C ARG A 52 -13.88 -8.17 12.11
N PRO A 53 -14.71 -7.63 11.20
CA PRO A 53 -15.26 -6.29 11.41
C PRO A 53 -16.32 -6.27 12.53
N PRO A 54 -16.68 -5.07 13.03
CA PRO A 54 -17.69 -4.93 14.09
C PRO A 54 -19.04 -5.59 13.78
N TRP A 55 -19.49 -5.50 12.55
CA TRP A 55 -20.76 -6.12 12.11
C TRP A 55 -20.70 -7.64 11.98
N ALA A 56 -19.52 -8.23 12.05
CA ALA A 56 -19.33 -9.69 12.11
C ALA A 56 -18.91 -10.17 13.52
N GLY A 57 -19.12 -9.34 14.54
CA GLY A 57 -18.81 -9.65 15.94
C GLY A 57 -17.33 -9.54 16.31
N GLY A 58 -16.55 -8.76 15.53
CA GLY A 58 -15.17 -8.39 15.78
C GLY A 58 -15.04 -6.90 16.14
N GLY A 59 -14.09 -6.20 15.51
CA GLY A 59 -13.86 -4.77 15.76
C GLY A 59 -12.76 -4.51 16.80
N SER A 60 -11.85 -5.46 16.97
CA SER A 60 -10.75 -5.33 17.92
C SER A 60 -9.79 -4.20 17.52
N PRO A 61 -9.43 -3.27 18.43
CA PRO A 61 -8.46 -2.22 18.18
C PRO A 61 -7.04 -2.78 17.94
N GLU A 62 -6.74 -3.98 18.43
CA GLU A 62 -5.46 -4.67 18.21
C GLU A 62 -5.21 -4.93 16.72
N ALA A 63 -6.27 -5.02 15.90
CA ALA A 63 -6.13 -5.19 14.46
C ALA A 63 -5.52 -3.96 13.79
N ASP A 64 -5.84 -2.75 14.24
CA ASP A 64 -5.21 -1.51 13.76
C ASP A 64 -3.77 -1.40 14.25
N GLN A 65 -3.54 -1.65 15.53
CA GLN A 65 -2.19 -1.65 16.11
C GLN A 65 -1.27 -2.67 15.44
N TYR A 66 -1.79 -3.87 15.12
CA TYR A 66 -1.01 -4.88 14.39
C TYR A 66 -0.53 -4.37 13.05
N CYS A 67 -1.42 -3.72 12.28
CA CYS A 67 -1.07 -3.12 10.99
C CYS A 67 -0.09 -1.96 11.14
N ALA A 68 -0.24 -1.14 12.15
CA ALA A 68 0.68 -0.05 12.46
C ALA A 68 2.12 -0.53 12.70
N LEU A 69 2.27 -1.70 13.31
CA LEU A 69 3.58 -2.30 13.62
C LEU A 69 4.16 -3.17 12.49
N LEU A 70 3.38 -3.46 11.43
CA LEU A 70 3.85 -4.31 10.33
C LEU A 70 5.12 -3.78 9.65
N PRO A 71 5.32 -2.49 9.37
CA PRO A 71 6.54 -2.00 8.74
C PRO A 71 7.80 -2.38 9.53
N ASP A 72 7.79 -2.20 10.85
CA ASP A 72 8.90 -2.57 11.72
C ASP A 72 9.11 -4.09 11.77
N ARG A 73 8.01 -4.85 11.85
CA ARG A 73 8.05 -6.32 11.88
C ARG A 73 8.57 -6.89 10.57
N ILE A 74 8.15 -6.34 9.43
CA ILE A 74 8.65 -6.74 8.11
C ILE A 74 10.13 -6.43 7.99
N THR A 75 10.57 -5.24 8.39
CA THR A 75 11.99 -4.86 8.38
C THR A 75 12.82 -5.82 9.25
N HIS A 76 12.36 -6.09 10.46
CA HIS A 76 13.04 -7.04 11.36
C HIS A 76 13.06 -8.46 10.80
N ALA A 77 11.93 -8.96 10.30
CA ALA A 77 11.87 -10.27 9.66
C ALA A 77 12.81 -10.37 8.45
N ALA A 78 12.85 -9.33 7.60
CA ALA A 78 13.73 -9.28 6.44
C ALA A 78 15.23 -9.37 6.86
N MET A 79 15.61 -8.65 7.91
CA MET A 79 16.97 -8.74 8.47
C MET A 79 17.28 -10.15 8.95
N MET A 80 16.34 -10.83 9.59
CA MET A 80 16.55 -12.15 10.21
C MET A 80 16.53 -13.29 9.19
N VAL A 81 15.67 -13.22 8.17
CA VAL A 81 15.46 -14.37 7.27
C VAL A 81 15.93 -14.16 5.83
N LEU A 82 16.07 -12.91 5.35
CA LEU A 82 16.60 -12.63 4.01
C LEU A 82 18.11 -12.29 4.03
N GLY A 83 18.67 -12.03 5.20
CA GLY A 83 20.09 -11.78 5.37
C GLY A 83 20.54 -10.34 5.20
N THR A 84 21.81 -10.06 5.50
CA THR A 84 22.38 -8.71 5.59
C THR A 84 22.74 -8.07 4.24
N ALA A 85 22.76 -8.83 3.16
CA ALA A 85 23.03 -8.32 1.81
C ALA A 85 21.81 -7.64 1.17
N VAL A 86 20.64 -7.79 1.75
CA VAL A 86 19.38 -7.21 1.27
C VAL A 86 19.19 -5.83 1.89
N ASP A 87 18.70 -4.88 1.11
CA ASP A 87 18.27 -3.59 1.65
C ASP A 87 16.95 -3.77 2.40
N HIS A 88 16.98 -3.58 3.71
CA HIS A 88 15.84 -3.78 4.61
C HIS A 88 14.99 -2.53 4.83
N ALA A 89 15.40 -1.37 4.32
CA ALA A 89 14.64 -0.14 4.49
C ALA A 89 13.32 -0.16 3.71
N LEU A 90 12.22 0.12 4.39
CA LEU A 90 10.91 0.35 3.76
C LEU A 90 10.77 1.78 3.26
N PRO A 91 9.85 2.04 2.29
CA PRO A 91 9.57 3.40 1.83
C PRO A 91 9.10 4.30 2.97
N GLY A 92 9.47 5.57 2.92
CA GLY A 92 8.83 6.61 3.69
C GLY A 92 9.20 6.74 5.15
N THR A 93 10.20 6.03 5.66
CA THR A 93 10.68 6.22 7.03
C THR A 93 11.19 7.64 7.31
N ALA A 94 11.62 8.37 6.27
CA ALA A 94 12.11 9.74 6.33
C ALA A 94 11.20 10.71 5.57
N TYR A 95 9.88 10.61 5.73
CA TYR A 95 8.90 11.40 4.99
C TYR A 95 8.90 12.91 5.33
N THR A 96 9.79 13.37 6.17
CA THR A 96 10.01 14.81 6.41
C THR A 96 11.05 15.42 5.48
N GLU A 97 11.85 14.60 4.81
CA GLU A 97 12.89 15.11 3.91
C GLU A 97 12.29 15.44 2.52
N GLY A 98 12.43 16.68 2.10
CA GLY A 98 11.93 17.15 0.81
C GLY A 98 10.40 17.28 0.72
N ILE A 99 9.70 17.17 1.84
CA ILE A 99 8.25 17.26 1.97
C ILE A 99 7.89 18.24 3.07
N SER A 100 6.89 19.08 2.85
CA SER A 100 6.18 19.78 3.93
C SER A 100 4.87 19.05 4.23
N VAL A 101 4.58 18.92 5.52
CA VAL A 101 3.38 18.26 6.04
C VAL A 101 2.47 19.32 6.64
N GLU A 102 1.22 19.35 6.21
CA GLU A 102 0.21 20.32 6.63
C GLU A 102 -1.05 19.58 7.05
N GLU A 103 -1.51 19.80 8.28
CA GLU A 103 -2.80 19.28 8.75
C GLU A 103 -3.94 20.13 8.18
N SER A 104 -5.01 19.47 7.74
CA SER A 104 -6.23 20.12 7.23
C SER A 104 -7.49 19.43 7.76
N GLU A 105 -8.65 20.05 7.53
CA GLU A 105 -9.95 19.44 7.89
C GLU A 105 -10.24 18.16 7.10
N MET A 106 -9.56 17.91 5.98
CA MET A 106 -9.75 16.72 5.16
C MET A 106 -8.75 15.60 5.50
N GLY A 107 -7.73 15.87 6.30
CA GLY A 107 -6.60 15.00 6.57
C GLY A 107 -5.28 15.72 6.37
N THR A 108 -4.22 14.98 6.10
CA THR A 108 -2.86 15.52 6.01
C THR A 108 -2.46 15.78 4.55
N ILE A 109 -1.88 16.96 4.29
CA ILE A 109 -1.41 17.34 2.95
C ILE A 109 0.11 17.23 2.90
N PHE A 110 0.62 16.38 2.01
CA PHE A 110 2.03 16.21 1.71
C PHE A 110 2.40 17.03 0.47
N ARG A 111 3.22 18.08 0.67
CA ARG A 111 3.66 18.97 -0.41
C ARG A 111 5.13 18.74 -0.73
N PRO A 112 5.49 18.28 -1.92
CA PRO A 112 6.88 18.15 -2.33
C PRO A 112 7.51 19.53 -2.56
N THR A 113 8.80 19.65 -2.28
CA THR A 113 9.57 20.90 -2.53
C THR A 113 9.59 21.30 -4.01
N LYS A 114 9.47 20.32 -4.92
CA LYS A 114 9.39 20.52 -6.36
C LYS A 114 8.04 20.04 -6.85
N SER A 115 7.02 20.88 -6.76
CA SER A 115 5.67 20.52 -7.21
C SER A 115 5.55 20.60 -8.73
N THR A 116 4.91 19.59 -9.31
CA THR A 116 4.52 19.53 -10.73
C THR A 116 3.18 20.23 -11.01
N GLY A 117 2.46 20.65 -9.97
CA GLY A 117 1.07 21.12 -10.09
C GLY A 117 0.04 19.99 -10.17
N ARG A 118 0.46 18.73 -10.20
CA ARG A 118 -0.43 17.56 -10.10
C ARG A 118 -0.80 17.32 -8.64
N TRP A 119 -1.99 16.78 -8.43
CA TRP A 119 -2.48 16.42 -7.10
C TRP A 119 -2.96 14.98 -7.07
N ALA A 120 -2.96 14.40 -5.87
CA ALA A 120 -3.64 13.14 -5.62
C ALA A 120 -4.43 13.21 -4.32
N VAL A 121 -5.43 12.34 -4.21
CA VAL A 121 -6.21 12.09 -3.01
C VAL A 121 -5.95 10.65 -2.64
N SER A 122 -5.26 10.39 -1.52
CA SER A 122 -4.91 9.05 -1.07
C SER A 122 -5.87 8.54 0.00
N LEU A 123 -6.17 7.25 -0.06
CA LEU A 123 -7.18 6.57 0.74
C LEU A 123 -6.58 5.28 1.31
N HIS A 124 -6.48 5.21 2.63
CA HIS A 124 -5.85 4.10 3.34
C HIS A 124 -6.65 2.79 3.25
N SER A 125 -6.02 1.68 3.58
CA SER A 125 -6.66 0.37 3.75
C SER A 125 -7.43 0.28 5.07
N GLY A 126 -8.05 -0.88 5.35
CA GLY A 126 -8.61 -1.15 6.67
C GLY A 126 -9.99 -1.79 6.67
N GLY A 127 -10.47 -2.27 5.53
CA GLY A 127 -11.73 -3.01 5.44
C GLY A 127 -12.95 -2.20 5.86
N TRP A 128 -12.92 -0.88 5.65
CA TRP A 128 -13.95 0.11 5.97
C TRP A 128 -14.08 0.50 7.45
N TRP A 129 -13.50 -0.23 8.39
CA TRP A 129 -13.74 -0.03 9.82
C TRP A 129 -12.51 0.32 10.65
N ARG A 130 -11.33 0.23 10.09
CA ARG A 130 -10.03 0.54 10.69
C ARG A 130 -9.09 1.21 9.69
N GLY A 131 -7.87 1.51 10.09
CA GLY A 131 -6.86 2.12 9.22
C GLY A 131 -6.61 3.59 9.51
N ALA A 132 -7.46 4.24 10.30
CA ALA A 132 -7.20 5.54 10.90
C ALA A 132 -6.23 5.42 12.10
N GLY A 133 -5.77 6.51 12.63
CA GLY A 133 -4.90 6.51 13.81
C GLY A 133 -3.51 5.93 13.56
N GLN A 134 -3.08 4.95 14.36
CA GLN A 134 -1.69 4.45 14.30
C GLN A 134 -1.35 3.76 12.97
N ALA A 135 -2.27 3.00 12.38
CA ALA A 135 -2.03 2.37 11.09
C ALA A 135 -1.91 3.41 9.97
N LEU A 136 -2.69 4.50 10.02
CA LEU A 136 -2.56 5.61 9.10
C LEU A 136 -1.16 6.23 9.18
N GLU A 137 -0.71 6.54 10.39
CA GLU A 137 0.58 7.21 10.65
C GLU A 137 1.78 6.33 10.29
N MET A 138 1.76 5.06 10.68
CA MET A 138 2.95 4.21 10.66
C MET A 138 3.04 3.33 9.41
N GLN A 139 1.91 3.00 8.79
CA GLN A 139 1.88 2.10 7.64
C GLN A 139 1.62 2.87 6.32
N TRP A 140 0.62 3.76 6.29
CA TRP A 140 0.16 4.37 5.05
C TRP A 140 0.86 5.70 4.71
N ARG A 141 0.87 6.66 5.63
CA ARG A 141 1.47 7.99 5.41
C ARG A 141 2.93 7.96 4.96
N PRO A 142 3.80 7.06 5.45
CA PRO A 142 5.14 6.93 4.93
C PRO A 142 5.21 6.63 3.43
N GLU A 143 4.35 5.76 2.91
CA GLU A 143 4.28 5.47 1.48
C GLU A 143 3.74 6.65 0.67
N VAL A 144 2.72 7.33 1.18
CA VAL A 144 2.13 8.53 0.57
C VAL A 144 3.15 9.65 0.46
N ALA A 145 3.89 9.90 1.53
CA ALA A 145 4.95 10.91 1.56
C ALA A 145 6.09 10.59 0.60
N ALA A 146 6.53 9.33 0.54
CA ALA A 146 7.54 8.88 -0.41
C ALA A 146 7.06 9.06 -1.86
N ALA A 147 5.82 8.68 -2.15
CA ALA A 147 5.23 8.88 -3.47
C ALA A 147 5.11 10.37 -3.84
N ALA A 148 4.72 11.23 -2.89
CA ALA A 148 4.66 12.68 -3.11
C ALA A 148 6.04 13.27 -3.44
N GLN A 149 7.07 12.89 -2.68
CA GLN A 149 8.45 13.33 -2.91
C GLN A 149 8.98 12.89 -4.28
N LEU A 150 8.81 11.61 -4.60
CA LEU A 150 9.34 11.03 -5.83
C LEU A 150 8.64 11.55 -7.09
N SER A 151 7.32 11.78 -7.01
CA SER A 151 6.52 12.22 -8.16
C SER A 151 6.45 13.73 -8.35
N GLY A 152 6.76 14.51 -7.32
CA GLY A 152 6.47 15.95 -7.31
C GLY A 152 4.96 16.27 -7.24
N THR A 153 4.11 15.28 -6.90
CA THR A 153 2.65 15.43 -6.78
C THR A 153 2.31 15.85 -5.35
N THR A 154 1.46 16.85 -5.18
CA THR A 154 0.89 17.18 -3.87
C THR A 154 -0.19 16.14 -3.55
N ILE A 155 -0.13 15.51 -2.37
CA ILE A 155 -1.08 14.46 -2.00
C ILE A 155 -1.85 14.88 -0.74
N ILE A 156 -3.18 14.81 -0.82
CA ILE A 156 -4.07 14.88 0.33
C ILE A 156 -4.33 13.46 0.80
N ASP A 157 -3.82 13.11 1.97
CA ASP A 157 -4.12 11.84 2.62
C ASP A 157 -5.36 11.99 3.47
N VAL A 158 -6.48 11.46 2.98
CA VAL A 158 -7.79 11.67 3.60
C VAL A 158 -7.98 10.69 4.74
N ASP A 159 -8.15 11.23 5.94
CA ASP A 159 -8.65 10.48 7.09
C ASP A 159 -10.19 10.40 7.00
N TYR A 160 -10.68 9.54 6.10
CA TYR A 160 -12.11 9.42 5.86
C TYR A 160 -12.83 8.72 7.01
N PRO A 161 -14.09 9.09 7.29
CA PRO A 161 -14.88 8.51 8.39
C PRO A 161 -15.09 7.00 8.17
N LEU A 162 -15.12 6.22 9.27
CA LEU A 162 -15.15 4.76 9.24
C LEU A 162 -16.49 4.16 9.66
N ALA A 163 -16.83 3.02 9.07
CA ALA A 163 -17.93 2.18 9.52
C ALA A 163 -17.63 1.52 10.88
N PRO A 164 -18.62 1.17 11.71
CA PRO A 164 -20.05 1.32 11.45
C PRO A 164 -20.62 2.69 11.81
N ALA A 165 -19.80 3.63 12.35
CA ALA A 165 -20.27 4.95 12.75
C ALA A 165 -20.70 5.80 11.55
N HIS A 166 -20.13 5.54 10.37
CA HIS A 166 -20.37 6.28 9.15
C HIS A 166 -20.65 5.34 7.96
N THR A 167 -21.37 5.88 6.98
CA THR A 167 -21.78 5.19 5.76
C THR A 167 -20.80 5.38 4.62
N VAL A 168 -20.89 4.54 3.58
CA VAL A 168 -20.12 4.72 2.33
C VAL A 168 -20.42 6.08 1.66
N ALA A 169 -21.64 6.59 1.78
CA ALA A 169 -22.01 7.91 1.24
C ALA A 169 -21.21 9.05 1.90
N GLU A 170 -21.02 9.00 3.21
CA GLU A 170 -20.20 9.98 3.93
C GLU A 170 -18.71 9.87 3.56
N MET A 171 -18.20 8.63 3.40
CA MET A 171 -16.83 8.40 2.94
C MET A 171 -16.60 8.95 1.53
N VAL A 172 -17.49 8.67 0.58
CA VAL A 172 -17.45 9.21 -0.80
C VAL A 172 -17.52 10.74 -0.78
N THR A 173 -18.35 11.32 0.09
CA THR A 173 -18.44 12.78 0.25
C THR A 173 -17.12 13.39 0.72
N ALA A 174 -16.43 12.74 1.69
CA ALA A 174 -15.12 13.19 2.16
C ALA A 174 -14.08 13.18 1.01
N VAL A 175 -14.07 12.14 0.18
CA VAL A 175 -13.18 12.06 -0.98
C VAL A 175 -13.47 13.18 -1.99
N HIS A 176 -14.75 13.44 -2.31
CA HIS A 176 -15.13 14.51 -3.22
C HIS A 176 -14.72 15.88 -2.69
N HIS A 177 -14.83 16.14 -1.38
CA HIS A 177 -14.37 17.39 -0.77
C HIS A 177 -12.86 17.57 -0.98
N ALA A 178 -12.05 16.52 -0.81
CA ALA A 178 -10.61 16.57 -1.06
C ALA A 178 -10.27 16.82 -2.53
N ILE A 179 -10.98 16.18 -3.47
CA ILE A 179 -10.83 16.42 -4.91
C ILE A 179 -11.17 17.88 -5.26
N ASP A 180 -12.29 18.38 -4.75
CA ASP A 180 -12.72 19.77 -4.99
C ASP A 180 -11.74 20.78 -4.38
N TYR A 181 -11.19 20.47 -3.22
CA TYR A 181 -10.12 21.29 -2.63
C TYR A 181 -8.89 21.33 -3.54
N ALA A 182 -8.39 20.19 -3.99
CA ALA A 182 -7.26 20.13 -4.91
C ALA A 182 -7.50 20.97 -6.17
N ARG A 183 -8.68 20.87 -6.77
CA ARG A 183 -9.09 21.66 -7.94
C ARG A 183 -9.11 23.18 -7.64
N LYS A 184 -9.64 23.57 -6.48
CA LYS A 184 -9.63 24.98 -6.03
C LYS A 184 -8.21 25.52 -5.81
N GLN A 185 -7.25 24.66 -5.46
CA GLN A 185 -5.83 25.00 -5.36
C GLN A 185 -5.14 25.08 -6.73
N GLY A 186 -5.85 24.86 -7.83
CA GLY A 186 -5.29 24.93 -9.19
C GLY A 186 -4.62 23.65 -9.67
N ALA A 187 -5.03 22.50 -9.15
CA ALA A 187 -4.53 21.21 -9.62
C ALA A 187 -4.68 21.06 -11.14
N SER A 188 -3.58 20.73 -11.82
CA SER A 188 -3.58 20.45 -13.27
C SER A 188 -4.16 19.09 -13.61
N ASN A 189 -4.11 18.16 -12.66
CA ASN A 189 -4.69 16.82 -12.71
C ASN A 189 -4.88 16.33 -11.27
N VAL A 190 -5.93 15.57 -11.00
CA VAL A 190 -6.17 14.94 -9.69
C VAL A 190 -6.28 13.44 -9.88
N THR A 191 -5.43 12.68 -9.20
CA THR A 191 -5.50 11.21 -9.16
C THR A 191 -6.15 10.77 -7.86
N THR A 192 -7.14 9.88 -7.91
CA THR A 192 -7.60 9.18 -6.71
C THR A 192 -6.79 7.91 -6.54
N TRP A 193 -6.16 7.74 -5.40
CA TRP A 193 -5.29 6.60 -5.08
C TRP A 193 -5.78 5.87 -3.84
N GLY A 194 -6.04 4.56 -3.93
CA GLY A 194 -6.50 3.79 -2.78
C GLY A 194 -5.82 2.44 -2.64
N TYR A 195 -5.64 2.01 -1.39
CA TYR A 195 -5.12 0.70 -1.02
C TYR A 195 -6.23 -0.16 -0.41
N SER A 196 -6.38 -1.41 -0.87
CA SER A 196 -7.36 -2.37 -0.34
C SER A 196 -8.81 -1.84 -0.42
N SER A 197 -9.52 -1.72 0.70
CA SER A 197 -10.84 -1.06 0.76
C SER A 197 -10.80 0.41 0.35
N GLY A 198 -9.69 1.11 0.58
CA GLY A 198 -9.45 2.45 0.03
C GLY A 198 -9.42 2.45 -1.50
N GLY A 199 -8.95 1.35 -2.13
CA GLY A 199 -9.05 1.16 -3.58
C GLY A 199 -10.48 1.03 -4.06
N ALA A 200 -11.34 0.35 -3.31
CA ALA A 200 -12.78 0.32 -3.59
C ALA A 200 -13.42 1.71 -3.45
N LEU A 201 -13.06 2.45 -2.40
CA LEU A 201 -13.53 3.83 -2.20
C LEU A 201 -13.04 4.76 -3.33
N ALA A 202 -11.80 4.62 -3.78
CA ALA A 202 -11.25 5.36 -4.91
C ALA A 202 -12.05 5.12 -6.20
N ALA A 203 -12.46 3.87 -6.46
CA ALA A 203 -13.29 3.51 -7.61
C ALA A 203 -14.73 4.06 -7.52
N LEU A 204 -15.24 4.35 -6.31
CA LEU A 204 -16.53 4.99 -6.09
C LEU A 204 -16.50 6.52 -6.25
N ALA A 205 -15.32 7.13 -6.12
CA ALA A 205 -15.11 8.57 -6.24
C ALA A 205 -13.88 8.87 -7.13
N PRO A 206 -13.90 8.47 -8.42
CA PRO A 206 -12.80 8.71 -9.34
C PRO A 206 -12.64 10.19 -9.66
N ALA A 207 -11.39 10.60 -9.91
CA ALA A 207 -11.07 11.93 -10.41
C ALA A 207 -10.60 11.86 -11.89
N ASP A 208 -9.49 12.52 -12.24
CA ASP A 208 -8.98 12.52 -13.62
C ASP A 208 -8.19 11.25 -13.94
N ALA A 209 -7.61 10.61 -12.92
CA ALA A 209 -6.90 9.32 -13.01
C ALA A 209 -7.18 8.47 -11.76
N LEU A 210 -6.93 7.16 -11.84
CA LEU A 210 -7.19 6.20 -10.77
C LEU A 210 -5.99 5.28 -10.54
N LEU A 211 -5.49 5.25 -9.32
CA LEU A 211 -4.43 4.35 -8.87
C LEU A 211 -4.99 3.37 -7.83
N LEU A 212 -4.92 2.09 -8.12
CA LEU A 212 -5.47 1.01 -7.29
C LEU A 212 -4.33 0.13 -6.79
N THR A 213 -4.02 0.21 -5.51
CA THR A 213 -3.02 -0.65 -4.84
C THR A 213 -3.73 -1.80 -4.16
N PHE A 214 -3.53 -3.04 -4.64
CA PHE A 214 -4.12 -4.26 -4.09
C PHE A 214 -5.62 -4.10 -3.73
N PRO A 215 -6.46 -3.63 -4.68
CA PRO A 215 -7.83 -3.20 -4.37
C PRO A 215 -8.70 -4.38 -3.94
N ASP A 216 -9.36 -4.25 -2.78
CA ASP A 216 -10.35 -5.21 -2.29
C ASP A 216 -11.78 -4.71 -2.58
N PHE A 217 -12.28 -5.06 -3.75
CA PHE A 217 -13.65 -4.73 -4.14
C PHE A 217 -14.68 -5.60 -3.43
N GLY A 218 -14.28 -6.80 -3.00
CA GLY A 218 -15.13 -7.70 -2.23
C GLY A 218 -15.51 -7.14 -0.87
N ALA A 219 -14.63 -6.34 -0.26
CA ALA A 219 -14.91 -5.70 1.02
C ALA A 219 -16.16 -4.81 0.99
N LEU A 220 -16.48 -4.16 -0.14
CA LEU A 220 -17.71 -3.36 -0.27
C LEU A 220 -18.97 -4.23 -0.21
N ALA A 221 -18.94 -5.40 -0.85
CA ALA A 221 -20.08 -6.32 -0.86
C ALA A 221 -20.36 -6.92 0.53
N ASN A 222 -19.33 -6.98 1.39
CA ASN A 222 -19.41 -7.52 2.74
C ASN A 222 -19.90 -6.50 3.80
N LEU A 223 -20.07 -5.23 3.42
CA LEU A 223 -20.69 -4.23 4.30
C LEU A 223 -22.19 -4.51 4.46
N PRO A 224 -22.76 -4.29 5.67
CA PRO A 224 -24.19 -4.24 5.88
C PRO A 224 -24.90 -3.28 4.89
N GLU A 225 -26.12 -3.60 4.52
CA GLU A 225 -26.88 -2.86 3.51
C GLU A 225 -27.14 -1.40 3.92
N ASP A 226 -27.40 -1.16 5.21
CA ASP A 226 -27.62 0.18 5.78
C ASP A 226 -26.37 1.06 5.71
N LEU A 227 -25.18 0.46 5.79
CA LEU A 227 -23.89 1.19 5.64
C LEU A 227 -23.51 1.39 4.19
N ARG A 228 -23.78 0.41 3.34
CA ARG A 228 -23.41 0.40 1.93
C ARG A 228 -24.44 1.12 1.06
N ALA A 229 -25.71 1.06 1.40
CA ALA A 229 -26.84 1.52 0.58
C ALA A 229 -26.78 0.92 -0.86
N SER A 230 -26.95 1.78 -1.87
CA SER A 230 -26.92 1.39 -3.29
C SER A 230 -25.51 1.43 -3.91
N TYR A 231 -24.45 1.68 -3.12
CA TYR A 231 -23.08 1.71 -3.64
C TYR A 231 -22.62 0.33 -4.09
N ALA A 232 -22.09 0.30 -5.29
CA ALA A 232 -21.49 -0.89 -5.89
C ALA A 232 -20.30 -0.48 -6.76
N ILE A 233 -19.29 -1.33 -6.83
CA ILE A 233 -18.18 -1.11 -7.75
C ILE A 233 -18.71 -1.13 -9.19
N PRO A 234 -18.38 -0.13 -10.02
CA PRO A 234 -18.79 -0.12 -11.42
C PRO A 234 -18.32 -1.37 -12.16
N ALA A 235 -19.19 -2.00 -12.92
CA ALA A 235 -18.88 -3.23 -13.65
C ALA A 235 -17.77 -3.03 -14.71
N ASP A 236 -17.61 -1.81 -15.20
CA ASP A 236 -16.59 -1.46 -16.18
C ASP A 236 -15.81 -0.23 -15.69
N LEU A 237 -14.71 -0.49 -15.01
CA LEU A 237 -13.82 0.55 -14.46
C LEU A 237 -13.14 1.37 -15.55
N SER A 238 -12.97 0.82 -16.77
CA SER A 238 -12.31 1.53 -17.87
C SER A 238 -13.04 2.78 -18.32
N LYS A 239 -14.29 2.95 -17.89
CA LYS A 239 -15.12 4.13 -18.16
C LYS A 239 -15.04 5.22 -17.11
N LEU A 240 -14.38 4.98 -15.99
CA LEU A 240 -14.29 5.94 -14.88
C LEU A 240 -13.39 7.13 -15.22
N CYS A 241 -12.23 6.84 -15.79
CA CYS A 241 -11.26 7.85 -16.19
C CYS A 241 -10.31 7.26 -17.26
N PRO A 242 -9.59 8.10 -18.02
CA PRO A 242 -8.74 7.65 -19.13
C PRO A 242 -7.49 6.91 -18.68
N ASP A 243 -6.97 7.23 -17.51
CA ASP A 243 -5.73 6.69 -16.99
C ASP A 243 -5.99 5.93 -15.70
N ILE A 244 -5.76 4.61 -15.76
CA ILE A 244 -5.91 3.70 -14.63
C ILE A 244 -4.65 2.87 -14.49
N PHE A 245 -4.13 2.80 -13.27
CA PHE A 245 -3.04 1.91 -12.89
C PHE A 245 -3.49 0.95 -11.80
N VAL A 246 -3.30 -0.35 -12.02
CA VAL A 246 -3.64 -1.40 -11.05
C VAL A 246 -2.35 -2.10 -10.61
N GLN A 247 -2.08 -2.05 -9.34
CA GLN A 247 -1.04 -2.83 -8.67
C GLN A 247 -1.68 -4.06 -8.04
N THR A 248 -1.13 -5.25 -8.29
CA THR A 248 -1.68 -6.53 -7.83
C THR A 248 -0.64 -7.29 -7.03
N ALA A 249 -1.00 -7.78 -5.84
CA ALA A 249 -0.22 -8.77 -5.12
C ALA A 249 -0.49 -10.16 -5.71
N THR A 250 0.56 -10.94 -6.02
CA THR A 250 0.39 -12.25 -6.66
C THR A 250 -0.07 -13.33 -5.68
N GLU A 251 0.27 -13.17 -4.41
CA GLU A 251 -0.07 -14.10 -3.33
C GLU A 251 -1.11 -13.45 -2.39
N ASP A 252 -2.04 -12.66 -2.96
CA ASP A 252 -3.06 -11.94 -2.19
C ASP A 252 -4.06 -12.91 -1.56
N GLU A 253 -4.06 -12.98 -0.23
CA GLU A 253 -4.92 -13.87 0.56
C GLU A 253 -6.25 -13.21 0.96
N ILE A 254 -6.45 -11.93 0.60
CA ILE A 254 -7.61 -11.13 1.01
C ILE A 254 -8.45 -10.72 -0.19
N ALA A 255 -7.82 -10.12 -1.20
CA ALA A 255 -8.50 -9.51 -2.32
C ALA A 255 -8.43 -10.38 -3.58
N ALA A 256 -9.54 -10.46 -4.29
CA ALA A 256 -9.55 -11.07 -5.62
C ALA A 256 -8.82 -10.18 -6.62
N ARG A 257 -8.09 -10.80 -7.55
CA ARG A 257 -7.39 -10.09 -8.63
C ARG A 257 -8.35 -9.23 -9.44
N VAL A 258 -8.01 -7.97 -9.60
CA VAL A 258 -8.75 -7.02 -10.43
C VAL A 258 -8.09 -6.90 -11.80
N SER A 259 -8.88 -6.96 -12.87
CA SER A 259 -8.44 -6.71 -14.24
C SER A 259 -9.29 -5.60 -14.85
N VAL A 260 -8.62 -4.57 -15.37
CA VAL A 260 -9.29 -3.43 -16.02
C VAL A 260 -8.78 -3.31 -17.45
N PRO A 261 -9.65 -3.49 -18.47
CA PRO A 261 -9.24 -3.38 -19.86
C PRO A 261 -8.63 -2.01 -20.17
N GLY A 262 -7.45 -1.99 -20.78
CA GLY A 262 -6.75 -0.77 -21.15
C GLY A 262 -6.00 -0.05 -20.02
N ALA A 263 -6.10 -0.53 -18.79
CA ALA A 263 -5.31 -0.02 -17.68
C ALA A 263 -3.86 -0.51 -17.77
N VAL A 264 -2.93 0.28 -17.21
CA VAL A 264 -1.61 -0.22 -16.86
C VAL A 264 -1.78 -1.18 -15.68
N ALA A 265 -1.13 -2.33 -15.70
CA ALA A 265 -1.16 -3.29 -14.62
C ALA A 265 0.25 -3.77 -14.30
N ARG A 266 0.57 -3.91 -13.01
CA ARG A 266 1.82 -4.51 -12.54
C ARG A 266 1.56 -5.47 -11.41
N ASP A 267 2.23 -6.61 -11.49
CA ASP A 267 2.20 -7.67 -10.49
C ASP A 267 3.42 -7.57 -9.58
N TYR A 268 3.19 -7.78 -8.29
CA TYR A 268 4.22 -7.77 -7.26
C TYR A 268 4.17 -9.09 -6.50
N VAL A 269 5.29 -9.74 -6.32
CA VAL A 269 5.37 -10.98 -5.51
C VAL A 269 5.27 -10.58 -4.05
N SER A 270 4.07 -10.65 -3.53
CA SER A 270 3.66 -10.11 -2.23
C SER A 270 2.35 -10.74 -1.80
N THR A 271 2.13 -10.87 -0.49
CA THR A 271 0.78 -11.04 0.05
C THR A 271 0.07 -9.68 0.11
N HIS A 272 -1.19 -9.66 0.53
CA HIS A 272 -1.94 -8.41 0.67
C HIS A 272 -1.28 -7.41 1.65
N ARG A 273 -0.68 -7.93 2.73
CA ARG A 273 -0.13 -7.11 3.83
C ARG A 273 1.39 -7.13 3.92
N VAL A 274 2.03 -8.18 3.44
CA VAL A 274 3.46 -8.40 3.62
C VAL A 274 4.15 -8.46 2.27
N SER A 275 4.99 -7.48 2.01
CA SER A 275 5.91 -7.42 0.88
C SER A 275 7.35 -7.44 1.38
N THR A 276 8.29 -7.96 0.60
CA THR A 276 9.68 -7.67 0.89
C THR A 276 9.95 -6.17 0.79
N PRO A 277 10.95 -5.62 1.53
CA PRO A 277 11.27 -4.20 1.43
C PRO A 277 11.60 -3.74 -0.01
N ALA A 278 12.25 -4.58 -0.80
CA ALA A 278 12.56 -4.30 -2.20
C ALA A 278 11.29 -4.17 -3.06
N VAL A 279 10.34 -5.10 -2.91
CA VAL A 279 9.05 -5.07 -3.62
C VAL A 279 8.21 -3.87 -3.19
N ALA A 280 8.16 -3.58 -1.89
CA ALA A 280 7.44 -2.40 -1.38
C ALA A 280 7.99 -1.10 -1.96
N ARG A 281 9.34 -0.94 -2.04
CA ARG A 281 9.96 0.22 -2.68
C ARG A 281 9.65 0.32 -4.16
N GLN A 282 9.68 -0.82 -4.89
CA GLN A 282 9.35 -0.81 -6.31
C GLN A 282 7.89 -0.39 -6.54
N ARG A 283 6.97 -0.91 -5.73
CA ARG A 283 5.56 -0.54 -5.77
C ARG A 283 5.33 0.97 -5.59
N VAL A 284 6.02 1.57 -4.61
CA VAL A 284 5.94 3.02 -4.38
C VAL A 284 6.57 3.84 -5.51
N ARG A 285 7.68 3.38 -6.11
CA ARG A 285 8.27 4.04 -7.31
C ARG A 285 7.32 4.01 -8.50
N ASP A 286 6.68 2.87 -8.74
CA ASP A 286 5.71 2.74 -9.83
C ASP A 286 4.48 3.62 -9.59
N ALA A 287 4.00 3.69 -8.34
CA ALA A 287 2.94 4.62 -7.95
C ALA A 287 3.35 6.07 -8.21
N ALA A 288 4.57 6.46 -7.80
CA ALA A 288 5.11 7.78 -8.03
C ALA A 288 5.24 8.12 -9.53
N ALA A 289 5.73 7.18 -10.35
CA ALA A 289 5.83 7.36 -11.81
C ALA A 289 4.43 7.59 -12.44
N PHE A 290 3.42 6.85 -11.99
CA PHE A 290 2.04 7.08 -12.43
C PHE A 290 1.52 8.46 -12.01
N LEU A 291 1.72 8.85 -10.76
CA LEU A 291 1.31 10.15 -10.23
C LEU A 291 2.00 11.31 -10.96
N ALA A 292 3.25 11.14 -11.36
CA ALA A 292 3.99 12.09 -12.20
C ALA A 292 3.46 12.15 -13.65
N GLY A 293 2.73 11.13 -14.11
CA GLY A 293 2.31 10.98 -15.50
C GLY A 293 3.42 10.42 -16.40
N GLU A 294 4.38 9.70 -15.82
CA GLU A 294 5.58 9.16 -16.47
C GLU A 294 5.53 7.63 -16.65
N LEU A 295 4.51 6.95 -16.08
CA LEU A 295 4.38 5.50 -16.18
C LEU A 295 3.92 5.12 -17.60
N GLU A 296 4.79 4.47 -18.35
CA GLU A 296 4.48 3.96 -19.69
C GLU A 296 3.50 2.78 -19.64
N LYS A 297 2.59 2.72 -20.65
CA LYS A 297 1.59 1.64 -20.81
C LYS A 297 2.20 0.33 -21.22
#